data_b154eef8ea58e6f2588c6c5d1c6b6960
#
_entry.id   b154eef8ea58e6f2588c6c5d1c6b6960
#
_cell.length_a   1.000
_cell.length_b   1.000
_cell.length_c   1.000
_cell.angle_alpha   90.00
_cell.angle_beta   90.00
_cell.angle_gamma   90.00
#
_symmetry.space_group_name_H-M   'P 1'
#
loop_
_entity.id
_entity.type
_entity.pdbx_description
1 polymer ?
#
loop_
_entity_poly.entity_id
_entity_poly.type
_entity_poly.pdbx_seq_one_letter_code
_entity_poly.pdbx_strand_id
1 'polypeptide(L)'
;TNTTNGNRDNLTSEIKKEEGGLSGEPLQQISTNMIKKFYKQLNGKIPIIGVGGVNSGKSAYEKIIAGASLLQLYTGFIYRGPSAAKDIKKELIQILKAEGIKNIKDAVGKGI
;
A
#
# COMPACT_ATOMS: atom_id res chain seq x y z
N THR A 1 -5.31 -10.76 -7.41
CA THR A 1 -6.42 -9.83 -7.62
C THR A 1 -6.40 -9.27 -9.03
N ASN A 2 -7.52 -8.79 -9.50
CA ASN A 2 -7.68 -8.18 -10.81
C ASN A 2 -7.61 -6.66 -10.73
N THR A 3 -7.80 -5.96 -11.85
CA THR A 3 -7.82 -4.50 -11.93
C THR A 3 -8.94 -3.87 -11.09
N THR A 4 -8.85 -2.57 -10.88
CA THR A 4 -9.87 -1.81 -10.14
C THR A 4 -11.16 -1.65 -10.93
N ASN A 5 -12.26 -1.50 -10.22
CA ASN A 5 -13.56 -1.17 -10.83
C ASN A 5 -13.67 0.34 -11.12
N GLY A 6 -14.76 0.73 -11.76
CA GLY A 6 -15.04 2.12 -12.15
C GLY A 6 -15.67 2.98 -11.06
N ASN A 7 -15.71 2.54 -9.78
CA ASN A 7 -16.28 3.37 -8.72
C ASN A 7 -15.40 4.59 -8.45
N ARG A 8 -15.95 5.78 -8.66
CA ARG A 8 -15.28 7.08 -8.57
C ARG A 8 -16.04 8.09 -7.72
N ASP A 9 -16.95 7.64 -6.87
CA ASP A 9 -17.88 8.49 -6.13
C ASP A 9 -17.18 9.50 -5.22
N ASN A 10 -16.01 9.12 -4.68
CA ASN A 10 -15.22 9.96 -3.78
C ASN A 10 -14.17 10.84 -4.51
N LEU A 11 -14.18 10.89 -5.84
CA LEU A 11 -13.25 11.72 -6.60
C LEU A 11 -13.81 13.12 -6.84
N THR A 12 -12.94 14.12 -6.69
CA THR A 12 -13.25 15.54 -6.90
C THR A 12 -12.75 16.08 -8.25
N SER A 13 -11.92 15.33 -8.96
CA SER A 13 -11.36 15.72 -10.25
C SER A 13 -12.45 15.87 -11.33
N GLU A 14 -12.33 16.91 -12.17
CA GLU A 14 -13.20 17.11 -13.32
C GLU A 14 -13.10 16.00 -14.36
N ILE A 15 -11.93 15.35 -14.46
CA ILE A 15 -11.66 14.27 -15.40
C ILE A 15 -11.98 12.87 -14.85
N LYS A 16 -12.69 12.77 -13.72
CA LYS A 16 -13.05 11.50 -13.07
C LYS A 16 -13.85 10.54 -13.95
N LYS A 17 -14.46 11.03 -15.01
CA LYS A 17 -15.28 10.25 -15.95
C LYS A 17 -14.48 9.60 -17.08
N GLU A 18 -13.18 9.87 -17.18
CA GLU A 18 -12.34 9.26 -18.20
C GLU A 18 -12.23 7.74 -18.04
N GLU A 19 -12.06 7.03 -19.15
CA GLU A 19 -11.88 5.58 -19.16
C GLU A 19 -10.57 5.19 -18.48
N GLY A 20 -10.59 4.06 -17.80
CA GLY A 20 -9.42 3.49 -17.11
C GLY A 20 -9.73 3.02 -15.71
N GLY A 21 -8.81 2.29 -15.12
CA GLY A 21 -8.87 1.85 -13.74
C GLY A 21 -8.43 2.96 -12.79
N LEU A 22 -9.12 3.10 -11.66
CA LEU A 22 -8.72 4.01 -10.60
C LEU A 22 -7.38 3.56 -9.99
N SER A 23 -6.48 4.50 -9.74
CA SER A 23 -5.19 4.26 -9.08
C SER A 23 -4.87 5.35 -8.05
N GLY A 24 -3.79 5.16 -7.28
CA GLY A 24 -3.31 6.13 -6.31
C GLY A 24 -4.00 6.07 -4.96
N GLU A 25 -3.96 7.17 -4.23
CA GLU A 25 -4.40 7.27 -2.83
C GLU A 25 -5.82 6.75 -2.56
N PRO A 26 -6.82 6.96 -3.42
CA PRO A 26 -8.18 6.42 -3.20
C PRO A 26 -8.24 4.90 -3.04
N LEU A 27 -7.23 4.18 -3.54
CA LEU A 27 -7.14 2.72 -3.42
C LEU A 27 -6.52 2.24 -2.10
N GLN A 28 -5.91 3.11 -1.31
CA GLN A 28 -5.12 2.71 -0.15
C GLN A 28 -5.88 1.78 0.79
N GLN A 29 -7.05 2.20 1.25
CA GLN A 29 -7.83 1.44 2.22
C GLN A 29 -8.39 0.14 1.63
N ILE A 30 -8.91 0.20 0.41
CA ILE A 30 -9.49 -0.96 -0.28
C ILE A 30 -8.41 -2.03 -0.49
N SER A 31 -7.25 -1.63 -1.01
CA SER A 31 -6.12 -2.52 -1.23
C SER A 31 -5.58 -3.10 0.08
N THR A 32 -5.44 -2.30 1.13
CA THR A 32 -4.96 -2.77 2.44
C THR A 32 -5.91 -3.80 3.06
N ASN A 33 -7.21 -3.57 2.96
CA ASN A 33 -8.21 -4.54 3.42
C ASN A 33 -8.16 -5.85 2.62
N MET A 34 -7.92 -5.76 1.32
CA MET A 34 -7.77 -6.94 0.46
C MET A 34 -6.52 -7.76 0.84
N ILE A 35 -5.38 -7.09 1.05
CA ILE A 35 -4.14 -7.73 1.53
C ILE A 35 -4.41 -8.49 2.83
N LYS A 36 -5.09 -7.87 3.79
CA LYS A 36 -5.43 -8.48 5.08
C LYS A 36 -6.27 -9.75 4.92
N LYS A 37 -7.27 -9.72 4.03
CA LYS A 37 -8.10 -10.89 3.73
C LYS A 37 -7.28 -12.05 3.15
N PHE A 38 -6.45 -11.77 2.14
CA PHE A 38 -5.59 -12.79 1.52
C PHE A 38 -4.56 -13.35 2.50
N TYR A 39 -3.91 -12.49 3.28
CA TYR A 39 -2.93 -12.95 4.26
C TYR A 39 -3.54 -13.93 5.26
N LYS A 40 -4.75 -13.65 5.75
CA LYS A 40 -5.48 -14.58 6.63
C LYS A 40 -5.78 -15.92 5.96
N GLN A 41 -6.29 -15.90 4.73
CA GLN A 41 -6.62 -17.13 3.99
C GLN A 41 -5.39 -17.96 3.64
N LEU A 42 -4.28 -17.30 3.34
CA LEU A 42 -3.02 -17.95 2.98
C LEU A 42 -2.19 -18.37 4.20
N ASN A 43 -2.59 -17.99 5.41
CA ASN A 43 -1.84 -18.22 6.66
C ASN A 43 -0.36 -17.77 6.56
N GLY A 44 -0.08 -16.70 5.84
CA GLY A 44 1.27 -16.20 5.63
C GLY A 44 2.19 -17.09 4.79
N LYS A 45 1.68 -18.16 4.19
CA LYS A 45 2.50 -19.13 3.43
C LYS A 45 2.99 -18.59 2.08
N ILE A 46 2.27 -17.65 1.49
CA ILE A 46 2.59 -17.06 0.20
C ILE A 46 2.88 -15.58 0.40
N PRO A 47 4.04 -15.08 -0.07
CA PRO A 47 4.34 -13.66 0.02
C PRO A 47 3.38 -12.83 -0.85
N ILE A 48 2.92 -11.70 -0.32
CA ILE A 48 1.98 -10.81 -0.97
C ILE A 48 2.71 -9.53 -1.36
N ILE A 49 2.55 -9.08 -2.60
CA ILE A 49 2.98 -7.76 -3.07
C ILE A 49 1.81 -6.79 -2.86
N GLY A 50 2.00 -5.82 -1.97
CA GLY A 50 1.01 -4.77 -1.71
C GLY A 50 1.15 -3.62 -2.71
N VAL A 51 0.07 -3.29 -3.40
CA VAL A 51 -0.01 -2.19 -4.36
C VAL A 51 -1.32 -1.42 -4.19
N GLY A 52 -1.30 -0.15 -4.56
CA GLY A 52 -2.46 0.76 -4.49
C GLY A 52 -2.40 1.73 -3.32
N GLY A 53 -2.21 3.02 -3.63
CA GLY A 53 -2.17 4.09 -2.65
C GLY A 53 -0.90 4.18 -1.82
N VAL A 54 0.19 3.53 -2.20
CA VAL A 54 1.49 3.68 -1.52
C VAL A 54 2.12 5.02 -1.93
N ASN A 55 2.15 5.97 -1.01
CA ASN A 55 2.71 7.31 -1.24
C ASN A 55 3.52 7.87 -0.07
N SER A 56 3.61 7.15 1.04
CA SER A 56 4.31 7.56 2.25
C SER A 56 4.80 6.36 3.05
N GLY A 57 5.68 6.59 4.01
CA GLY A 57 6.10 5.56 4.96
C GLY A 57 4.93 5.00 5.76
N LYS A 58 3.95 5.84 6.10
CA LYS A 58 2.73 5.42 6.80
C LYS A 58 1.90 4.46 5.95
N SER A 59 1.57 4.84 4.70
CA SER A 59 0.79 3.97 3.80
C SER A 59 1.52 2.66 3.47
N ALA A 60 2.85 2.71 3.38
CA ALA A 60 3.70 1.53 3.25
C ALA A 60 3.61 0.62 4.49
N TYR A 61 3.75 1.19 5.68
CA TYR A 61 3.67 0.46 6.94
C TYR A 61 2.31 -0.23 7.13
N GLU A 62 1.22 0.47 6.84
CA GLU A 62 -0.14 -0.08 6.93
C GLU A 62 -0.32 -1.34 6.06
N LYS A 63 0.26 -1.36 4.85
CA LYS A 63 0.22 -2.55 3.98
C LYS A 63 1.07 -3.69 4.51
N ILE A 64 2.23 -3.39 5.08
CA ILE A 64 3.12 -4.41 5.66
C ILE A 64 2.46 -5.07 6.86
N ILE A 65 1.92 -4.31 7.81
CA ILE A 65 1.23 -4.89 8.97
C ILE A 65 -0.07 -5.62 8.59
N ALA A 66 -0.65 -5.29 7.43
CA ALA A 66 -1.78 -6.03 6.86
C ALA A 66 -1.36 -7.35 6.19
N GLY A 67 -0.05 -7.62 6.04
CA GLY A 67 0.47 -8.87 5.50
C GLY A 67 1.24 -8.77 4.18
N ALA A 68 1.50 -7.57 3.66
CA ALA A 68 2.34 -7.41 2.47
C ALA A 68 3.82 -7.65 2.82
N SER A 69 4.49 -8.50 2.05
CA SER A 69 5.93 -8.77 2.16
C SER A 69 6.77 -7.81 1.32
N LEU A 70 6.21 -7.35 0.21
CA LEU A 70 6.81 -6.40 -0.72
C LEU A 70 5.78 -5.32 -1.07
N LEU A 71 6.26 -4.17 -1.51
CA LEU A 71 5.42 -3.06 -1.92
C LEU A 71 5.75 -2.63 -3.35
N GLN A 72 4.72 -2.21 -4.05
CA GLN A 72 4.83 -1.62 -5.37
C GLN A 72 4.09 -0.29 -5.39
N LEU A 73 4.69 0.73 -5.99
CA LEU A 73 4.07 2.04 -6.18
C LEU A 73 4.12 2.45 -7.65
N TYR A 74 3.10 3.16 -8.09
CA TYR A 74 3.01 3.72 -9.43
C TYR A 74 2.59 5.20 -9.39
N THR A 75 1.35 5.49 -9.05
CA THR A 75 0.85 6.87 -8.97
C THR A 75 1.58 7.69 -7.90
N GLY A 76 1.92 7.08 -6.76
CA GLY A 76 2.73 7.74 -5.74
C GLY A 76 4.11 8.17 -6.24
N PHE A 77 4.73 7.41 -7.14
CA PHE A 77 5.98 7.79 -7.79
C PHE A 77 5.81 9.03 -8.68
N ILE A 78 4.71 9.13 -9.42
CA ILE A 78 4.42 10.28 -10.28
C ILE A 78 4.31 11.58 -9.46
N TYR A 79 3.58 11.55 -8.35
CA TYR A 79 3.36 12.73 -7.51
C TYR A 79 4.56 13.10 -6.63
N ARG A 80 5.29 12.13 -6.09
CA ARG A 80 6.46 12.38 -5.22
C ARG A 80 7.78 12.54 -5.99
N GLY A 81 7.82 12.11 -7.24
CA GLY A 81 8.99 12.18 -8.11
C GLY A 81 9.98 11.02 -7.93
N PRO A 82 11.19 11.13 -8.56
CA PRO A 82 12.17 10.03 -8.62
C PRO A 82 12.70 9.55 -7.28
N SER A 83 12.68 10.39 -6.25
CA SER A 83 13.14 10.02 -4.90
C SER A 83 12.09 9.29 -4.06
N ALA A 84 10.86 9.10 -4.57
CA ALA A 84 9.72 8.56 -3.84
C ALA A 84 10.06 7.28 -3.06
N ALA A 85 10.65 6.29 -3.70
CA ALA A 85 11.00 5.02 -3.06
C ALA A 85 12.03 5.20 -1.93
N LYS A 86 13.01 6.09 -2.12
CA LYS A 86 14.03 6.41 -1.11
C LYS A 86 13.40 7.09 0.11
N ASP A 87 12.55 8.07 -0.13
CA ASP A 87 11.90 8.86 0.92
C ASP A 87 10.91 8.00 1.72
N ILE A 88 10.09 7.20 1.05
CA ILE A 88 9.19 6.24 1.68
C ILE A 88 9.97 5.24 2.56
N LYS A 89 11.11 4.73 2.09
CA LYS A 89 11.94 3.84 2.90
C LYS A 89 12.50 4.52 4.15
N LYS A 90 12.92 5.78 4.05
CA LYS A 90 13.41 6.55 5.23
C LYS A 90 12.28 6.75 6.25
N GLU A 91 11.11 7.17 5.80
CA GLU A 91 9.93 7.33 6.65
C GLU A 91 9.54 6.01 7.32
N LEU A 92 9.54 4.91 6.55
CA LEU A 92 9.23 3.58 7.06
C LEU A 92 10.23 3.12 8.13
N ILE A 93 11.53 3.35 7.93
CA ILE A 93 12.56 3.04 8.94
C ILE A 93 12.30 3.80 10.24
N GLN A 94 11.89 5.06 10.17
CA GLN A 94 11.57 5.85 11.37
C GLN A 94 10.36 5.24 12.12
N ILE A 95 9.33 4.82 11.39
CA ILE A 95 8.16 4.16 11.98
C ILE A 95 8.56 2.84 12.65
N LEU A 96 9.32 1.99 11.96
CA LEU A 96 9.78 0.71 12.50
C LEU A 96 10.60 0.89 13.77
N LYS A 97 11.47 1.90 13.81
CA LYS A 97 12.26 2.25 15.03
C LYS A 97 11.36 2.68 16.18
N ALA A 98 10.37 3.54 15.92
CA ALA A 98 9.42 3.99 16.92
C ALA A 98 8.58 2.84 17.50
N GLU A 99 8.24 1.86 16.66
CA GLU A 99 7.51 0.63 17.04
C GLU A 99 8.42 -0.47 17.65
N GLY A 100 9.72 -0.22 17.76
CA GLY A 100 10.69 -1.19 18.31
C GLY A 100 10.91 -2.42 17.42
N ILE A 101 10.59 -2.32 16.13
CA ILE A 101 10.72 -3.42 15.16
C ILE A 101 12.11 -3.35 14.53
N LYS A 102 12.92 -4.39 14.77
CA LYS A 102 14.31 -4.45 14.26
C LYS A 102 14.39 -4.96 12.82
N ASN A 103 13.46 -5.81 12.39
CA ASN A 103 13.43 -6.37 11.05
C ASN A 103 12.04 -6.21 10.45
N ILE A 104 11.97 -5.73 9.21
CA ILE A 104 10.70 -5.52 8.51
C ILE A 104 9.86 -6.80 8.40
N LYS A 105 10.50 -7.96 8.34
CA LYS A 105 9.80 -9.25 8.32
C LYS A 105 8.94 -9.47 9.56
N ASP A 106 9.38 -8.92 10.71
CA ASP A 106 8.64 -9.04 11.97
C ASP A 106 7.40 -8.14 12.01
N ALA A 107 7.30 -7.19 11.08
CA ALA A 107 6.13 -6.33 10.91
C ALA A 107 5.04 -6.96 10.04
N VAL A 108 5.41 -7.92 9.18
CA VAL A 108 4.46 -8.51 8.21
C VAL A 108 3.34 -9.24 8.93
N GLY A 109 2.11 -8.76 8.73
CA GLY A 109 0.92 -9.35 9.36
C GLY A 109 0.71 -9.00 10.83
N LYS A 110 1.56 -8.13 11.43
CA LYS A 110 1.45 -7.75 12.86
C LYS A 110 0.13 -7.04 13.19
N GLY A 111 -0.54 -6.44 12.22
CA GLY A 111 -1.83 -5.74 12.39
C GLY A 111 -3.07 -6.64 12.19
N ILE A 112 -2.89 -7.94 12.24
CA ILE A 112 -3.99 -8.89 11.98
C ILE A 112 -4.55 -9.50 13.26
#